data_5a4e16dcbea3946d774302684a89367b
#
_entry.id   5a4e16dcbea3946d774302684a89367b
#
_cell.length_a   1.000
_cell.length_b   1.000
_cell.length_c   1.000
_cell.angle_alpha   90.00
_cell.angle_beta   90.00
_cell.angle_gamma   90.00
#
_symmetry.space_group_name_H-M   'P 1'
#
loop_
_entity.id
_entity.type
_entity.pdbx_description
1 polymer ?
#
loop_
_entity_poly.entity_id
_entity_poly.type
_entity_poly.pdbx_seq_one_letter_code
_entity_poly.pdbx_strand_id
1 'polypeptide(L)'
;MKNQKLLIFNVHFMPNSFGGATIVAENMARYLQRDHNWDIVVVTTIKDPKIVPYGIVRYQSAGISIIAINAPQSLSYVEFYKHDKMSTIIRNLIQNIEPDVAHVHSIQTMGAGILDELSCAGVPVAVTVHDCWWICERQFMINKDNRYCFQAKIDRNVCQHCVDDFVRADLRLDYLRDALLKADMLLFPSEFHKQLFVQNDFPVHKCHVNKNGILPPRVGYKKTEVKDSSHKVRFGFTGGPGPIKGLDIIVKAFSGIDSADYELVLVDAAQNIQVSWHMGLNVDVKGTLTVRPAYTQETMDGFFSQIDVLLFPSQWKESFGLTVREALIRDVWVISTDVGGPAEDCVDTENSALIPLTSDAAFLTSAIEACMDKDWKSYKNPYKKALQTVASQAEELSDYLTRLANKVEH
;
A
#
# COMPACT_ATOMS: atom_id res chain seq x y z
N MET A 1 -29.82 -10.33 -16.70
CA MET A 1 -29.82 -9.61 -15.40
C MET A 1 -29.02 -8.34 -15.59
N LYS A 2 -29.44 -7.21 -15.03
CA LYS A 2 -28.67 -5.97 -15.04
C LYS A 2 -27.43 -6.18 -14.17
N ASN A 3 -26.25 -5.75 -14.64
CA ASN A 3 -25.03 -5.84 -13.82
C ASN A 3 -25.19 -4.92 -12.60
N GLN A 4 -24.73 -5.38 -11.43
CA GLN A 4 -24.70 -4.55 -10.23
C GLN A 4 -23.70 -3.42 -10.41
N LYS A 5 -24.06 -2.21 -9.95
CA LYS A 5 -23.24 -1.01 -10.13
C LYS A 5 -22.43 -0.73 -8.87
N LEU A 6 -21.11 -0.71 -9.01
CA LEU A 6 -20.16 -0.44 -7.96
C LEU A 6 -19.57 0.97 -8.11
N LEU A 7 -19.70 1.79 -7.06
CA LEU A 7 -19.08 3.10 -6.97
C LEU A 7 -17.81 3.03 -6.13
N ILE A 8 -16.65 3.27 -6.76
CA ILE A 8 -15.35 3.24 -6.07
C ILE A 8 -14.86 4.66 -5.79
N PHE A 9 -14.35 4.90 -4.58
CA PHE A 9 -13.68 6.14 -4.20
C PHE A 9 -12.21 5.89 -3.89
N ASN A 10 -11.31 6.60 -4.58
CA ASN A 10 -9.89 6.63 -4.25
C ASN A 10 -9.28 7.97 -4.67
N VAL A 11 -8.43 8.56 -3.82
CA VAL A 11 -7.84 9.90 -4.05
C VAL A 11 -7.03 9.97 -5.34
N HIS A 12 -6.35 8.91 -5.72
CA HIS A 12 -5.60 8.79 -6.97
C HIS A 12 -6.13 7.62 -7.80
N PHE A 13 -6.14 7.76 -9.12
CA PHE A 13 -6.52 6.70 -10.04
C PHE A 13 -5.90 6.91 -11.41
N MET A 14 -5.89 5.88 -12.27
CA MET A 14 -5.34 5.97 -13.62
C MET A 14 -5.78 7.23 -14.38
N PRO A 15 -4.91 7.91 -15.12
CA PRO A 15 -3.49 7.63 -15.37
C PRO A 15 -2.55 8.19 -14.28
N ASN A 16 -3.08 8.85 -13.25
CA ASN A 16 -2.32 9.52 -12.19
C ASN A 16 -2.14 8.64 -10.96
N SER A 17 -1.73 7.40 -11.17
CA SER A 17 -1.55 6.40 -10.11
C SER A 17 -0.39 6.76 -9.20
N PHE A 18 -0.62 6.66 -7.89
CA PHE A 18 0.41 6.88 -6.89
C PHE A 18 0.20 5.98 -5.65
N GLY A 19 1.24 5.20 -5.30
CA GLY A 19 1.30 4.40 -4.08
C GLY A 19 0.53 3.07 -4.14
N GLY A 20 0.82 2.19 -3.18
CA GLY A 20 0.28 0.83 -3.13
C GLY A 20 -1.24 0.75 -3.01
N ALA A 21 -1.87 1.65 -2.23
CA ALA A 21 -3.32 1.70 -2.10
C ALA A 21 -4.03 1.96 -3.43
N THR A 22 -3.47 2.85 -4.27
CA THR A 22 -3.99 3.12 -5.62
C THR A 22 -3.86 1.91 -6.53
N ILE A 23 -2.70 1.23 -6.51
CA ILE A 23 -2.48 0.00 -7.29
C ILE A 23 -3.51 -1.08 -6.92
N VAL A 24 -3.80 -1.24 -5.63
CA VAL A 24 -4.83 -2.19 -5.16
C VAL A 24 -6.21 -1.80 -5.67
N ALA A 25 -6.62 -0.52 -5.52
CA ALA A 25 -7.91 -0.03 -6.00
C ALA A 25 -8.09 -0.23 -7.51
N GLU A 26 -7.05 0.04 -8.30
CA GLU A 26 -7.05 -0.15 -9.76
C GLU A 26 -7.13 -1.62 -10.17
N ASN A 27 -6.37 -2.48 -9.51
CA ASN A 27 -6.42 -3.92 -9.76
C ASN A 27 -7.82 -4.45 -9.42
N MET A 28 -8.39 -4.08 -8.28
CA MET A 28 -9.74 -4.51 -7.91
C MET A 28 -10.77 -4.03 -8.94
N ALA A 29 -10.74 -2.76 -9.34
CA ALA A 29 -11.67 -2.25 -10.34
C ALA A 29 -11.56 -3.02 -11.67
N ARG A 30 -10.33 -3.26 -12.16
CA ARG A 30 -10.13 -4.00 -13.42
C ARG A 30 -10.63 -5.45 -13.35
N TYR A 31 -10.32 -6.17 -12.27
CA TYR A 31 -10.68 -7.58 -12.13
C TYR A 31 -12.17 -7.76 -11.85
N LEU A 32 -12.76 -6.92 -11.01
CA LEU A 32 -14.20 -6.95 -10.75
C LEU A 32 -15.01 -6.68 -12.02
N GLN A 33 -14.60 -5.72 -12.84
CA GLN A 33 -15.28 -5.44 -14.11
C GLN A 33 -15.11 -6.58 -15.12
N ARG A 34 -13.87 -7.08 -15.29
CA ARG A 34 -13.56 -8.07 -16.32
C ARG A 34 -14.08 -9.47 -16.00
N ASP A 35 -13.91 -9.90 -14.75
CA ASP A 35 -14.09 -11.30 -14.37
C ASP A 35 -15.39 -11.54 -13.57
N HIS A 36 -15.96 -10.48 -12.97
CA HIS A 36 -17.14 -10.58 -12.10
C HIS A 36 -18.34 -9.72 -12.54
N ASN A 37 -18.28 -9.15 -13.75
CA ASN A 37 -19.38 -8.40 -14.40
C ASN A 37 -19.93 -7.21 -13.62
N TRP A 38 -19.11 -6.55 -12.79
CA TRP A 38 -19.50 -5.31 -12.12
C TRP A 38 -19.51 -4.13 -13.11
N ASP A 39 -20.58 -3.31 -13.07
CA ASP A 39 -20.58 -1.98 -13.74
C ASP A 39 -19.90 -0.97 -12.81
N ILE A 40 -18.69 -0.52 -13.17
CA ILE A 40 -17.83 0.25 -12.26
C ILE A 40 -17.75 1.70 -12.67
N VAL A 41 -18.02 2.58 -11.70
CA VAL A 41 -17.74 4.02 -11.76
C VAL A 41 -16.75 4.37 -10.66
N VAL A 42 -15.66 5.05 -11.02
CA VAL A 42 -14.65 5.51 -10.06
C VAL A 42 -14.74 7.02 -9.87
N VAL A 43 -14.79 7.48 -8.63
CA VAL A 43 -14.64 8.89 -8.27
C VAL A 43 -13.24 9.10 -7.68
N THR A 44 -12.48 10.01 -8.28
CA THR A 44 -11.09 10.31 -7.89
C THR A 44 -10.84 11.81 -7.87
N THR A 45 -9.65 12.23 -7.49
CA THR A 45 -9.22 13.64 -7.57
C THR A 45 -8.07 13.83 -8.54
N ILE A 46 -8.00 15.03 -9.11
CA ILE A 46 -6.88 15.52 -9.90
C ILE A 46 -6.45 16.89 -9.38
N LYS A 47 -5.26 17.34 -9.77
CA LYS A 47 -4.78 18.71 -9.55
C LYS A 47 -4.29 19.28 -10.87
N ASP A 48 -5.21 19.85 -11.64
CA ASP A 48 -4.92 20.51 -12.91
C ASP A 48 -5.14 22.04 -12.78
N PRO A 49 -4.10 22.87 -12.91
CA PRO A 49 -4.22 24.32 -12.80
C PRO A 49 -5.06 24.96 -13.90
N LYS A 50 -5.34 24.24 -14.98
CA LYS A 50 -6.18 24.72 -16.09
C LYS A 50 -7.68 24.51 -15.84
N ILE A 51 -8.03 23.74 -14.82
CA ILE A 51 -9.41 23.43 -14.46
C ILE A 51 -9.76 24.17 -13.18
N VAL A 52 -10.93 24.79 -13.13
CA VAL A 52 -11.39 25.47 -11.92
C VAL A 52 -11.46 24.49 -10.75
N PRO A 53 -11.17 24.95 -9.51
CA PRO A 53 -11.33 24.12 -8.33
C PRO A 53 -12.75 23.51 -8.25
N TYR A 54 -12.83 22.21 -7.96
CA TYR A 54 -14.04 21.39 -7.94
C TYR A 54 -14.70 21.16 -9.32
N GLY A 55 -14.04 21.57 -10.40
CA GLY A 55 -14.47 21.20 -11.77
C GLY A 55 -14.38 19.68 -11.93
N ILE A 56 -15.35 19.13 -12.68
CA ILE A 56 -15.48 17.68 -12.90
C ILE A 56 -15.02 17.33 -14.31
N VAL A 57 -14.13 16.36 -14.41
CA VAL A 57 -13.70 15.77 -15.69
C VAL A 57 -14.18 14.33 -15.73
N ARG A 58 -14.72 13.91 -16.88
CA ARG A 58 -15.14 12.51 -17.09
C ARG A 58 -14.31 11.92 -18.21
N TYR A 59 -13.77 10.73 -17.97
CA TYR A 59 -13.00 10.00 -18.98
C TYR A 59 -13.09 8.49 -18.73
N GLN A 60 -12.56 7.72 -19.66
CA GLN A 60 -12.41 6.27 -19.50
C GLN A 60 -10.93 5.90 -19.50
N SER A 61 -10.56 4.94 -18.69
CA SER A 61 -9.24 4.32 -18.71
C SER A 61 -9.37 2.82 -18.45
N ALA A 62 -8.75 2.00 -19.29
CA ALA A 62 -8.87 0.54 -19.25
C ALA A 62 -10.34 0.04 -19.24
N GLY A 63 -11.25 0.74 -19.92
CA GLY A 63 -12.68 0.43 -19.98
C GLY A 63 -13.50 0.86 -18.74
N ILE A 64 -12.86 1.43 -17.72
CA ILE A 64 -13.51 1.89 -16.49
C ILE A 64 -13.93 3.36 -16.65
N SER A 65 -15.17 3.69 -16.24
CA SER A 65 -15.68 5.05 -16.21
C SER A 65 -15.12 5.80 -15.00
N ILE A 66 -14.49 6.95 -15.24
CA ILE A 66 -13.83 7.74 -14.20
C ILE A 66 -14.40 9.15 -14.16
N ILE A 67 -14.73 9.59 -12.95
CA ILE A 67 -15.15 10.97 -12.63
C ILE A 67 -14.06 11.56 -11.74
N ALA A 68 -13.27 12.48 -12.29
CA ALA A 68 -12.21 13.16 -11.56
C ALA A 68 -12.67 14.55 -11.14
N ILE A 69 -12.56 14.85 -9.85
CA ILE A 69 -12.87 16.16 -9.28
C ILE A 69 -11.56 16.93 -9.12
N ASN A 70 -11.45 18.11 -9.69
CA ASN A 70 -10.25 18.94 -9.56
C ASN A 70 -10.16 19.51 -8.13
N ALA A 71 -9.26 18.94 -7.32
CA ALA A 71 -9.04 19.41 -5.95
C ALA A 71 -8.43 20.83 -5.96
N PRO A 72 -8.76 21.71 -4.99
CA PRO A 72 -8.10 22.99 -4.86
C PRO A 72 -6.60 22.82 -4.60
N GLN A 73 -5.80 23.83 -4.98
CA GLN A 73 -4.34 23.79 -4.83
C GLN A 73 -3.91 23.68 -3.37
N SER A 74 -4.66 24.29 -2.46
CA SER A 74 -4.45 24.22 -1.01
C SER A 74 -5.76 23.82 -0.32
N LEU A 75 -5.63 22.99 0.69
CA LEU A 75 -6.69 22.62 1.62
C LEU A 75 -6.30 23.07 3.03
N SER A 76 -7.27 23.54 3.78
CA SER A 76 -7.09 23.70 5.22
C SER A 76 -6.92 22.33 5.89
N TYR A 77 -6.37 22.32 7.10
CA TYR A 77 -6.23 21.09 7.87
C TYR A 77 -7.54 20.30 8.01
N VAL A 78 -8.66 21.02 8.21
CA VAL A 78 -9.98 20.37 8.36
C VAL A 78 -10.44 19.75 7.05
N GLU A 79 -10.24 20.42 5.92
CA GLU A 79 -10.67 19.94 4.60
C GLU A 79 -9.95 18.65 4.19
N PHE A 80 -8.79 18.32 4.75
CA PHE A 80 -8.14 17.03 4.51
C PHE A 80 -8.93 15.83 5.02
N TYR A 81 -9.82 16.00 6.00
CA TYR A 81 -10.59 14.89 6.57
C TYR A 81 -12.10 15.16 6.61
N LYS A 82 -12.52 16.43 6.69
CA LYS A 82 -13.93 16.87 6.64
C LYS A 82 -14.06 17.98 5.60
N HIS A 83 -14.64 17.66 4.45
CA HIS A 83 -14.64 18.52 3.27
C HIS A 83 -16.07 18.76 2.76
N ASP A 84 -16.78 19.69 3.36
CA ASP A 84 -18.22 19.91 3.14
C ASP A 84 -18.57 20.19 1.67
N LYS A 85 -17.74 20.95 0.94
CA LYS A 85 -17.96 21.23 -0.47
C LYS A 85 -17.79 19.96 -1.32
N MET A 86 -16.80 19.14 -1.01
CA MET A 86 -16.61 17.85 -1.67
C MET A 86 -17.78 16.90 -1.37
N SER A 87 -18.22 16.83 -0.11
CA SER A 87 -19.39 16.03 0.29
C SER A 87 -20.63 16.41 -0.51
N THR A 88 -20.88 17.72 -0.72
CA THR A 88 -22.02 18.18 -1.53
C THR A 88 -21.93 17.72 -2.99
N ILE A 89 -20.74 17.75 -3.60
CA ILE A 89 -20.53 17.24 -4.96
C ILE A 89 -20.77 15.74 -5.02
N ILE A 90 -20.24 15.01 -4.05
CA ILE A 90 -20.35 13.55 -3.98
C ILE A 90 -21.80 13.12 -3.76
N ARG A 91 -22.58 13.82 -2.93
CA ARG A 91 -24.03 13.58 -2.79
C ARG A 91 -24.75 13.62 -4.14
N ASN A 92 -24.48 14.67 -4.94
CA ASN A 92 -25.07 14.79 -6.27
C ASN A 92 -24.61 13.67 -7.23
N LEU A 93 -23.34 13.23 -7.12
CA LEU A 93 -22.84 12.10 -7.91
C LEU A 93 -23.52 10.80 -7.51
N ILE A 94 -23.68 10.52 -6.22
CA ILE A 94 -24.36 9.32 -5.72
C ILE A 94 -25.81 9.29 -6.25
N GLN A 95 -26.57 10.40 -6.17
CA GLN A 95 -27.92 10.50 -6.67
C GLN A 95 -28.03 10.27 -8.17
N ASN A 96 -27.06 10.73 -8.97
CA ASN A 96 -27.06 10.56 -10.43
C ASN A 96 -26.57 9.18 -10.89
N ILE A 97 -25.67 8.56 -10.13
CA ILE A 97 -25.07 7.26 -10.48
C ILE A 97 -26.00 6.12 -10.04
N GLU A 98 -26.68 6.28 -8.91
CA GLU A 98 -27.54 5.24 -8.29
C GLU A 98 -26.77 3.91 -8.14
N PRO A 99 -25.69 3.88 -7.36
CA PRO A 99 -24.92 2.64 -7.16
C PRO A 99 -25.64 1.65 -6.25
N ASP A 100 -25.49 0.36 -6.53
CA ASP A 100 -26.02 -0.72 -5.69
C ASP A 100 -25.13 -0.92 -4.43
N VAL A 101 -23.83 -0.60 -4.52
CA VAL A 101 -22.87 -0.67 -3.42
C VAL A 101 -21.70 0.29 -3.68
N ALA A 102 -21.07 0.76 -2.61
CA ALA A 102 -19.85 1.56 -2.70
C ALA A 102 -18.64 0.85 -2.07
N HIS A 103 -17.47 1.08 -2.66
CA HIS A 103 -16.19 0.64 -2.12
C HIS A 103 -15.24 1.83 -1.96
N VAL A 104 -14.87 2.12 -0.72
CA VAL A 104 -14.04 3.28 -0.37
C VAL A 104 -12.63 2.81 -0.04
N HIS A 105 -11.63 3.43 -0.68
CA HIS A 105 -10.23 3.22 -0.40
C HIS A 105 -9.62 4.45 0.32
N SER A 106 -8.55 5.02 -0.22
CA SER A 106 -7.92 6.23 0.33
C SER A 106 -8.70 7.48 -0.08
N ILE A 107 -9.17 8.25 0.89
CA ILE A 107 -10.02 9.44 0.66
C ILE A 107 -9.49 10.71 1.32
N GLN A 108 -8.23 10.74 1.69
CA GLN A 108 -7.54 11.96 2.12
C GLN A 108 -7.75 13.04 1.04
N THR A 109 -8.01 14.26 1.40
CA THR A 109 -8.39 15.36 0.50
C THR A 109 -9.83 15.34 -0.04
N MET A 110 -10.48 14.19 -0.12
CA MET A 110 -11.91 14.11 -0.43
C MET A 110 -12.76 14.26 0.84
N GLY A 111 -12.22 13.83 1.98
CA GLY A 111 -12.86 13.88 3.30
C GLY A 111 -13.74 12.67 3.60
N ALA A 112 -13.80 12.30 4.89
CA ALA A 112 -14.58 11.15 5.35
C ALA A 112 -16.11 11.39 5.34
N GLY A 113 -16.58 12.62 5.07
CA GLY A 113 -17.99 12.92 4.84
C GLY A 113 -18.63 12.14 3.69
N ILE A 114 -17.85 11.50 2.82
CA ILE A 114 -18.31 10.53 1.83
C ILE A 114 -19.15 9.42 2.48
N LEU A 115 -18.72 8.93 3.64
CA LEU A 115 -19.43 7.87 4.37
C LEU A 115 -20.80 8.36 4.90
N ASP A 116 -20.88 9.64 5.27
CA ASP A 116 -22.14 10.29 5.63
C ASP A 116 -23.11 10.32 4.44
N GLU A 117 -22.61 10.74 3.27
CA GLU A 117 -23.43 10.85 2.07
C GLU A 117 -23.92 9.49 1.56
N LEU A 118 -23.06 8.46 1.60
CA LEU A 118 -23.45 7.10 1.25
C LEU A 118 -24.50 6.55 2.22
N SER A 119 -24.29 6.73 3.51
CA SER A 119 -25.26 6.30 4.56
C SER A 119 -26.60 7.02 4.40
N CYS A 120 -26.61 8.34 4.16
CA CYS A 120 -27.85 9.11 3.95
C CYS A 120 -28.59 8.68 2.68
N ALA A 121 -27.88 8.22 1.66
CA ALA A 121 -28.47 7.70 0.43
C ALA A 121 -28.91 6.23 0.52
N GLY A 122 -28.67 5.55 1.64
CA GLY A 122 -28.97 4.13 1.82
C GLY A 122 -28.09 3.20 1.00
N VAL A 123 -26.93 3.68 0.52
CA VAL A 123 -25.98 2.87 -0.26
C VAL A 123 -25.07 2.11 0.69
N PRO A 124 -25.08 0.75 0.67
CA PRO A 124 -24.17 -0.03 1.50
C PRO A 124 -22.71 0.21 1.11
N VAL A 125 -21.81 0.23 2.11
CA VAL A 125 -20.44 0.60 1.88
C VAL A 125 -19.42 -0.35 2.54
N ALA A 126 -18.46 -0.82 1.74
CA ALA A 126 -17.22 -1.41 2.21
C ALA A 126 -16.10 -0.37 2.20
N VAL A 127 -15.26 -0.36 3.24
CA VAL A 127 -14.05 0.47 3.30
C VAL A 127 -12.82 -0.42 3.38
N THR A 128 -11.90 -0.33 2.41
CA THR A 128 -10.57 -0.93 2.57
C THR A 128 -9.65 0.02 3.31
N VAL A 129 -9.26 -0.39 4.51
CA VAL A 129 -8.40 0.37 5.41
C VAL A 129 -6.93 0.08 5.08
N HIS A 130 -6.31 0.96 4.29
CA HIS A 130 -4.94 0.73 3.80
C HIS A 130 -3.84 1.11 4.79
N ASP A 131 -4.12 2.04 5.69
CA ASP A 131 -3.17 2.58 6.66
C ASP A 131 -3.88 3.04 7.95
N CYS A 132 -3.14 3.69 8.86
CA CYS A 132 -3.67 4.15 10.15
C CYS A 132 -4.25 5.57 10.11
N TRP A 133 -4.56 6.15 8.95
CA TRP A 133 -5.11 7.51 8.81
C TRP A 133 -6.37 7.73 9.67
N TRP A 134 -7.16 6.68 9.84
CA TRP A 134 -8.41 6.71 10.61
C TRP A 134 -8.21 6.77 12.13
N ILE A 135 -7.07 6.32 12.63
CA ILE A 135 -6.79 6.20 14.08
C ILE A 135 -5.52 6.94 14.52
N CYS A 136 -4.76 7.49 13.59
CA CYS A 136 -3.50 8.19 13.88
C CYS A 136 -3.40 9.49 13.08
N GLU A 137 -3.16 10.61 13.77
CA GLU A 137 -2.95 11.92 13.13
C GLU A 137 -1.79 11.89 12.13
N ARG A 138 -0.75 11.12 12.43
CA ARG A 138 0.44 11.00 11.58
C ARG A 138 0.36 9.85 10.56
N GLN A 139 -0.82 9.29 10.35
CA GLN A 139 -1.18 8.28 9.33
C GLN A 139 -0.45 6.94 9.46
N PHE A 140 0.86 6.92 9.70
CA PHE A 140 1.68 5.70 9.70
C PHE A 140 2.14 5.27 11.10
N MET A 141 1.59 5.85 12.15
CA MET A 141 2.03 5.65 13.54
C MET A 141 3.54 5.94 13.73
N ILE A 142 4.06 6.87 12.97
CA ILE A 142 5.41 7.40 13.12
C ILE A 142 5.33 8.67 13.98
N ASN A 143 6.00 8.68 15.12
CA ASN A 143 6.00 9.81 16.04
C ASN A 143 6.80 11.01 15.49
N LYS A 144 6.80 12.13 16.20
CA LYS A 144 7.52 13.35 15.80
C LYS A 144 9.04 13.15 15.67
N ASP A 145 9.60 12.11 16.32
CA ASP A 145 11.03 11.79 16.28
C ASP A 145 11.37 10.78 15.15
N ASN A 146 10.44 10.60 14.19
CA ASN A 146 10.54 9.65 13.08
C ASN A 146 10.72 8.19 13.50
N ARG A 147 10.18 7.82 14.67
CA ARG A 147 10.18 6.43 15.17
C ARG A 147 8.78 5.87 15.19
N TYR A 148 8.64 4.58 15.00
CA TYR A 148 7.36 3.90 15.17
C TYR A 148 6.90 4.02 16.64
N CYS A 149 5.62 4.32 16.88
CA CYS A 149 5.15 4.62 18.23
C CYS A 149 4.80 3.38 19.07
N PHE A 150 4.74 2.19 18.48
CA PHE A 150 4.47 0.90 19.11
C PHE A 150 3.14 0.77 19.86
N GLN A 151 2.26 1.75 19.82
CA GLN A 151 0.95 1.60 20.44
C GLN A 151 0.12 0.55 19.69
N ALA A 152 -0.43 -0.43 20.40
CA ALA A 152 -1.42 -1.35 19.90
C ALA A 152 -2.85 -0.79 20.10
N LYS A 153 -3.13 -0.28 21.28
CA LYS A 153 -4.30 0.55 21.59
C LYS A 153 -3.85 2.00 21.71
N ILE A 154 -4.47 2.88 20.94
CA ILE A 154 -4.10 4.30 20.90
C ILE A 154 -4.49 4.98 22.20
N ASP A 155 -3.51 5.43 22.96
CA ASP A 155 -3.68 6.24 24.15
C ASP A 155 -3.50 7.73 23.79
N ARG A 156 -4.57 8.49 23.89
CA ARG A 156 -4.59 9.94 23.58
C ARG A 156 -3.66 10.75 24.48
N ASN A 157 -3.41 10.30 25.73
CA ASN A 157 -2.42 10.94 26.60
C ASN A 157 -0.98 10.82 26.05
N VAL A 158 -0.68 9.75 25.32
CA VAL A 158 0.59 9.62 24.59
C VAL A 158 0.57 10.48 23.33
N CYS A 159 -0.55 10.50 22.60
CA CYS A 159 -0.70 11.25 21.35
C CYS A 159 -0.55 12.77 21.55
N GLN A 160 -0.94 13.33 22.69
CA GLN A 160 -0.77 14.77 23.00
C GLN A 160 0.70 15.24 22.90
N HIS A 161 1.67 14.34 23.09
CA HIS A 161 3.10 14.63 22.96
C HIS A 161 3.64 14.43 21.54
N CYS A 162 2.80 13.90 20.64
CA CYS A 162 3.18 13.53 19.28
C CYS A 162 2.75 14.55 18.22
N VAL A 163 1.82 15.44 18.55
CA VAL A 163 1.21 16.43 17.64
C VAL A 163 1.36 17.84 18.17
N ASP A 164 1.33 18.82 17.27
CA ASP A 164 1.51 20.23 17.62
C ASP A 164 0.24 20.85 18.25
N ASP A 165 -0.92 20.43 17.78
CA ASP A 165 -2.24 20.88 18.26
C ASP A 165 -3.09 19.65 18.58
N PHE A 166 -3.06 19.27 19.85
CA PHE A 166 -3.75 18.07 20.30
C PHE A 166 -5.27 18.20 20.25
N VAL A 167 -5.81 19.36 20.57
CA VAL A 167 -7.27 19.58 20.57
C VAL A 167 -7.82 19.35 19.16
N ARG A 168 -7.15 19.92 18.17
CA ARG A 168 -7.52 19.77 16.77
C ARG A 168 -7.36 18.32 16.27
N ALA A 169 -6.27 17.67 16.66
CA ALA A 169 -6.01 16.27 16.30
C ALA A 169 -7.03 15.33 16.93
N ASP A 170 -7.42 15.59 18.18
CA ASP A 170 -8.42 14.80 18.91
C ASP A 170 -9.82 14.88 18.26
N LEU A 171 -10.26 16.10 17.92
CA LEU A 171 -11.50 16.32 17.17
C LEU A 171 -11.50 15.61 15.81
N ARG A 172 -10.35 15.60 15.10
CA ARG A 172 -10.21 14.87 13.86
C ARG A 172 -10.35 13.35 14.07
N LEU A 173 -9.70 12.80 15.08
CA LEU A 173 -9.74 11.37 15.38
C LEU A 173 -11.18 10.92 15.73
N ASP A 174 -11.91 11.70 16.52
CA ASP A 174 -13.32 11.43 16.82
C ASP A 174 -14.17 11.46 15.55
N TYR A 175 -14.04 12.50 14.72
CA TYR A 175 -14.78 12.60 13.47
C TYR A 175 -14.49 11.43 12.52
N LEU A 176 -13.23 11.06 12.35
CA LEU A 176 -12.84 9.96 11.47
C LEU A 176 -13.34 8.60 12.00
N ARG A 177 -13.30 8.39 13.32
CA ARG A 177 -13.83 7.20 13.95
C ARG A 177 -15.34 7.07 13.70
N ASP A 178 -16.09 8.14 13.98
CA ASP A 178 -17.54 8.17 13.80
C ASP A 178 -17.94 7.96 12.34
N ALA A 179 -17.20 8.56 11.40
CA ALA A 179 -17.39 8.33 9.98
C ALA A 179 -17.14 6.88 9.58
N LEU A 180 -16.00 6.29 9.99
CA LEU A 180 -15.65 4.92 9.64
C LEU A 180 -16.63 3.89 10.21
N LEU A 181 -17.21 4.14 11.38
CA LEU A 181 -18.23 3.27 12.00
C LEU A 181 -19.53 3.20 11.20
N LYS A 182 -19.80 4.15 10.28
CA LYS A 182 -20.97 4.10 9.37
C LYS A 182 -20.80 3.09 8.24
N ALA A 183 -19.57 2.66 7.94
CA ALA A 183 -19.36 1.60 6.97
C ALA A 183 -20.03 0.29 7.43
N ASP A 184 -20.60 -0.45 6.48
CA ASP A 184 -21.18 -1.77 6.72
C ASP A 184 -20.11 -2.84 6.90
N MET A 185 -18.97 -2.66 6.24
CA MET A 185 -17.84 -3.58 6.24
C MET A 185 -16.51 -2.84 6.21
N LEU A 186 -15.56 -3.27 7.03
CA LEU A 186 -14.18 -2.81 7.05
C LEU A 186 -13.27 -3.94 6.56
N LEU A 187 -12.57 -3.71 5.47
CA LEU A 187 -11.65 -4.66 4.85
C LEU A 187 -10.21 -4.28 5.17
N PHE A 188 -9.43 -5.25 5.58
CA PHE A 188 -8.03 -5.04 5.98
C PHE A 188 -7.10 -5.88 5.10
N PRO A 189 -5.93 -5.34 4.70
CA PRO A 189 -4.99 -6.05 3.84
C PRO A 189 -4.25 -7.18 4.55
N SER A 190 -4.31 -7.26 5.88
CA SER A 190 -3.61 -8.25 6.71
C SER A 190 -4.34 -8.49 8.03
N GLU A 191 -4.09 -9.62 8.67
CA GLU A 191 -4.62 -9.90 10.01
C GLU A 191 -4.01 -8.93 11.04
N PHE A 192 -2.72 -8.62 10.93
CA PHE A 192 -2.08 -7.60 11.77
C PHE A 192 -2.84 -6.27 11.74
N HIS A 193 -3.16 -5.78 10.55
CA HIS A 193 -3.82 -4.47 10.43
C HIS A 193 -5.27 -4.52 10.94
N LYS A 194 -5.99 -5.61 10.70
CA LYS A 194 -7.32 -5.85 11.29
C LYS A 194 -7.26 -5.86 12.82
N GLN A 195 -6.31 -6.60 13.41
CA GLN A 195 -6.18 -6.68 14.87
C GLN A 195 -5.87 -5.32 15.50
N LEU A 196 -5.08 -4.49 14.83
CA LEU A 196 -4.82 -3.13 15.28
C LEU A 196 -6.12 -2.32 15.43
N PHE A 197 -7.05 -2.42 14.47
CA PHE A 197 -8.34 -1.72 14.54
C PHE A 197 -9.29 -2.35 15.56
N VAL A 198 -9.35 -3.66 15.65
CA VAL A 198 -10.13 -4.37 16.68
C VAL A 198 -9.69 -3.98 18.09
N GLN A 199 -8.37 -3.89 18.34
CA GLN A 199 -7.81 -3.42 19.61
C GLN A 199 -8.14 -1.95 19.91
N ASN A 200 -8.47 -1.17 18.88
CA ASN A 200 -8.94 0.22 18.99
C ASN A 200 -10.47 0.33 18.98
N ASP A 201 -11.15 -0.72 19.45
CA ASP A 201 -12.59 -0.78 19.71
C ASP A 201 -13.47 -0.62 18.44
N PHE A 202 -12.97 -1.03 17.26
CA PHE A 202 -13.81 -1.21 16.08
C PHE A 202 -14.54 -2.56 16.15
N PRO A 203 -15.83 -2.62 15.74
CA PRO A 203 -16.65 -3.82 15.91
C PRO A 203 -16.10 -5.01 15.11
N VAL A 204 -15.78 -6.10 15.79
CA VAL A 204 -15.19 -7.31 15.19
C VAL A 204 -16.02 -7.86 14.03
N HIS A 205 -17.36 -7.81 14.15
CA HIS A 205 -18.27 -8.33 13.12
C HIS A 205 -18.27 -7.51 11.82
N LYS A 206 -17.75 -6.27 11.84
CA LYS A 206 -17.53 -5.45 10.64
C LYS A 206 -16.13 -5.62 10.05
N CYS A 207 -15.17 -6.16 10.81
CA CYS A 207 -13.76 -6.23 10.44
C CYS A 207 -13.41 -7.56 9.77
N HIS A 208 -13.09 -7.53 8.49
CA HIS A 208 -12.73 -8.70 7.69
C HIS A 208 -11.34 -8.51 7.05
N VAL A 209 -10.61 -9.60 6.89
CA VAL A 209 -9.39 -9.56 6.08
C VAL A 209 -9.76 -9.84 4.63
N ASN A 210 -9.34 -8.95 3.73
CA ASN A 210 -9.28 -9.18 2.31
C ASN A 210 -7.84 -8.88 1.89
N LYS A 211 -6.97 -9.89 1.96
CA LYS A 211 -5.54 -9.75 1.72
C LYS A 211 -5.30 -9.13 0.35
N ASN A 212 -4.43 -8.13 0.26
CA ASN A 212 -4.07 -7.57 -1.04
C ASN A 212 -3.44 -8.62 -1.93
N GLY A 213 -3.97 -8.78 -3.12
CA GLY A 213 -3.44 -9.69 -4.12
C GLY A 213 -2.25 -9.08 -4.87
N ILE A 214 -1.39 -9.95 -5.34
CA ILE A 214 -0.25 -9.58 -6.18
C ILE A 214 -0.39 -10.18 -7.57
N LEU A 215 0.19 -9.52 -8.56
CA LEU A 215 0.25 -10.05 -9.91
C LEU A 215 1.30 -11.18 -9.99
N PRO A 216 0.90 -12.37 -10.43
CA PRO A 216 1.87 -13.43 -10.68
C PRO A 216 2.85 -13.01 -11.79
N PRO A 217 4.05 -13.60 -11.82
CA PRO A 217 4.98 -13.35 -12.91
C PRO A 217 4.38 -13.75 -14.25
N ARG A 218 4.77 -13.07 -15.31
CA ARG A 218 4.30 -13.35 -16.68
C ARG A 218 4.75 -14.75 -17.13
N VAL A 219 3.99 -15.32 -18.04
CA VAL A 219 4.37 -16.59 -18.67
C VAL A 219 5.76 -16.46 -19.31
N GLY A 220 6.64 -17.41 -18.99
CA GLY A 220 8.03 -17.37 -19.46
C GLY A 220 8.99 -16.58 -18.56
N TYR A 221 8.53 -16.03 -17.41
CA TYR A 221 9.44 -15.41 -16.43
C TYR A 221 10.56 -16.37 -16.01
N LYS A 222 11.79 -15.88 -16.07
CA LYS A 222 12.99 -16.57 -15.58
C LYS A 222 13.89 -15.55 -14.89
N LYS A 223 14.60 -15.98 -13.85
CA LYS A 223 15.70 -15.17 -13.29
C LYS A 223 16.77 -14.96 -14.35
N THR A 224 17.34 -13.77 -14.41
CA THR A 224 18.43 -13.44 -15.32
C THR A 224 19.68 -14.22 -14.89
N GLU A 225 20.20 -15.04 -15.79
CA GLU A 225 21.46 -15.74 -15.56
C GLU A 225 22.61 -14.75 -15.51
N VAL A 226 23.46 -14.88 -14.48
CA VAL A 226 24.71 -14.13 -14.41
C VAL A 226 25.68 -14.79 -15.39
N LYS A 227 26.10 -14.07 -16.44
CA LYS A 227 27.00 -14.58 -17.48
C LYS A 227 28.44 -14.78 -17.00
N ASP A 228 28.78 -14.17 -15.84
CA ASP A 228 30.12 -14.28 -15.27
C ASP A 228 30.15 -15.36 -14.19
N SER A 229 31.26 -16.09 -14.10
CA SER A 229 31.50 -17.15 -13.12
C SER A 229 31.63 -16.65 -11.67
N SER A 230 31.61 -15.35 -11.45
CA SER A 230 31.55 -14.76 -10.12
C SER A 230 30.15 -14.94 -9.53
N HIS A 231 30.04 -15.71 -8.45
CA HIS A 231 28.79 -15.95 -7.72
C HIS A 231 28.36 -14.72 -6.89
N LYS A 232 28.19 -13.56 -7.53
CA LYS A 232 27.74 -12.36 -6.84
C LYS A 232 26.26 -12.48 -6.49
N VAL A 233 25.97 -12.37 -5.19
CA VAL A 233 24.56 -12.26 -4.73
C VAL A 233 24.03 -10.87 -5.05
N ARG A 234 22.82 -10.80 -5.60
CA ARG A 234 22.19 -9.54 -6.01
C ARG A 234 21.10 -9.16 -5.01
N PHE A 235 21.38 -8.11 -4.24
CA PHE A 235 20.44 -7.54 -3.28
C PHE A 235 19.68 -6.40 -3.92
N GLY A 236 18.35 -6.37 -3.77
CA GLY A 236 17.50 -5.31 -4.31
C GLY A 236 16.76 -4.52 -3.24
N PHE A 237 16.63 -3.21 -3.42
CA PHE A 237 15.84 -2.33 -2.57
C PHE A 237 15.00 -1.36 -3.38
N THR A 238 13.71 -1.23 -3.02
CA THR A 238 12.73 -0.40 -3.76
C THR A 238 11.99 0.61 -2.88
N GLY A 239 12.39 0.73 -1.61
CA GLY A 239 11.65 1.51 -0.60
C GLY A 239 11.78 3.04 -0.72
N GLY A 240 12.71 3.53 -1.53
CA GLY A 240 13.01 4.96 -1.62
C GLY A 240 13.81 5.50 -0.42
N PRO A 241 14.12 6.82 -0.39
CA PRO A 241 15.06 7.41 0.56
C PRO A 241 14.47 7.71 1.94
N GLY A 242 13.17 7.47 2.15
CA GLY A 242 12.51 7.81 3.41
C GLY A 242 13.08 7.01 4.60
N PRO A 243 13.36 7.65 5.76
CA PRO A 243 13.93 6.97 6.94
C PRO A 243 13.12 5.75 7.38
N ILE A 244 11.79 5.80 7.25
CA ILE A 244 10.89 4.71 7.62
C ILE A 244 11.04 3.45 6.74
N LYS A 245 11.70 3.58 5.58
CA LYS A 245 11.96 2.45 4.66
C LYS A 245 13.29 1.76 4.93
N GLY A 246 14.14 2.34 5.79
CA GLY A 246 15.37 1.73 6.27
C GLY A 246 16.56 1.81 5.31
N LEU A 247 16.58 2.75 4.37
CA LEU A 247 17.73 2.92 3.46
C LEU A 247 19.03 3.22 4.21
N ASP A 248 18.99 4.05 5.24
CA ASP A 248 20.14 4.38 6.08
C ASP A 248 20.71 3.16 6.79
N ILE A 249 19.86 2.22 7.19
CA ILE A 249 20.28 0.93 7.79
C ILE A 249 20.95 0.04 6.72
N ILE A 250 20.39 0.01 5.50
CA ILE A 250 21.02 -0.71 4.38
C ILE A 250 22.42 -0.17 4.10
N VAL A 251 22.56 1.16 3.99
CA VAL A 251 23.87 1.78 3.73
C VAL A 251 24.87 1.43 4.84
N LYS A 252 24.47 1.54 6.11
CA LYS A 252 25.32 1.17 7.25
C LYS A 252 25.69 -0.32 7.23
N ALA A 253 24.75 -1.20 6.92
CA ALA A 253 24.99 -2.64 6.87
C ALA A 253 26.04 -2.98 5.79
N PHE A 254 25.87 -2.47 4.58
CA PHE A 254 26.82 -2.72 3.48
C PHE A 254 28.19 -2.08 3.67
N SER A 255 28.27 -0.93 4.35
CA SER A 255 29.56 -0.32 4.71
C SER A 255 30.36 -1.17 5.71
N GLY A 256 29.70 -2.05 6.47
CA GLY A 256 30.34 -2.98 7.39
C GLY A 256 30.77 -4.32 6.76
N ILE A 257 30.41 -4.58 5.50
CA ILE A 257 30.67 -5.87 4.83
C ILE A 257 32.03 -5.83 4.13
N ASP A 258 32.91 -6.77 4.45
CA ASP A 258 34.26 -6.83 3.91
C ASP A 258 34.36 -7.46 2.50
N SER A 259 33.39 -8.29 2.12
CA SER A 259 33.35 -8.90 0.79
C SER A 259 32.99 -7.91 -0.31
N ALA A 260 33.47 -8.15 -1.52
CA ALA A 260 33.06 -7.46 -2.76
C ALA A 260 32.15 -8.34 -3.65
N ASP A 261 31.81 -9.55 -3.21
CA ASP A 261 31.09 -10.55 -4.01
C ASP A 261 29.57 -10.38 -3.97
N TYR A 262 29.11 -9.13 -4.08
CA TYR A 262 27.70 -8.80 -4.18
C TYR A 262 27.43 -7.63 -5.14
N GLU A 263 26.19 -7.53 -5.54
CA GLU A 263 25.62 -6.35 -6.20
C GLU A 263 24.45 -5.80 -5.36
N LEU A 264 24.50 -4.51 -5.04
CA LEU A 264 23.39 -3.78 -4.43
C LEU A 264 22.64 -2.99 -5.50
N VAL A 265 21.37 -3.35 -5.74
CA VAL A 265 20.50 -2.71 -6.74
C VAL A 265 19.49 -1.81 -6.01
N LEU A 266 19.62 -0.50 -6.18
CA LEU A 266 18.70 0.49 -5.62
C LEU A 266 17.74 0.98 -6.70
N VAL A 267 16.45 1.08 -6.37
CA VAL A 267 15.44 1.69 -7.25
C VAL A 267 15.23 3.14 -6.83
N ASP A 268 15.63 4.06 -7.67
CA ASP A 268 15.46 5.51 -7.50
C ASP A 268 14.29 6.01 -8.37
N ALA A 269 13.10 6.09 -7.78
CA ALA A 269 11.89 6.52 -8.49
C ALA A 269 11.97 7.98 -8.98
N ALA A 270 12.83 8.83 -8.41
CA ALA A 270 12.99 10.20 -8.84
C ALA A 270 13.66 10.29 -10.23
N GLN A 271 14.35 9.24 -10.67
CA GLN A 271 14.92 9.19 -12.04
C GLN A 271 13.83 9.27 -13.13
N ASN A 272 12.61 8.84 -12.85
CA ASN A 272 11.50 8.92 -13.80
C ASN A 272 11.10 10.37 -14.12
N ILE A 273 11.49 11.33 -13.28
CA ILE A 273 11.28 12.77 -13.47
C ILE A 273 12.62 13.53 -13.64
N GLN A 274 13.69 12.83 -14.05
CA GLN A 274 15.02 13.38 -14.29
C GLN A 274 15.70 14.00 -13.05
N VAL A 275 15.28 13.58 -11.87
CA VAL A 275 15.92 13.91 -10.59
C VAL A 275 16.47 12.63 -10.00
N SER A 276 17.43 12.71 -9.10
CA SER A 276 17.99 11.53 -8.45
C SER A 276 18.30 11.81 -6.98
N TRP A 277 17.72 11.01 -6.09
CA TRP A 277 18.00 11.12 -4.67
C TRP A 277 19.30 10.39 -4.27
N HIS A 278 19.73 9.38 -5.03
CA HIS A 278 20.93 8.62 -4.69
C HIS A 278 22.23 9.44 -4.85
N MET A 279 22.24 10.46 -5.69
CA MET A 279 23.42 11.33 -5.87
C MET A 279 23.82 12.09 -4.60
N GLY A 280 22.91 12.24 -3.64
CA GLY A 280 23.19 12.81 -2.32
C GLY A 280 23.60 11.78 -1.26
N LEU A 281 23.63 10.49 -1.60
CA LEU A 281 24.04 9.43 -0.68
C LEU A 281 25.53 9.17 -0.78
N ASN A 282 26.20 9.23 0.36
CA ASN A 282 27.54 8.67 0.47
C ASN A 282 27.41 7.17 0.78
N VAL A 283 27.42 6.34 -0.27
CA VAL A 283 27.32 4.88 -0.15
C VAL A 283 28.72 4.30 -0.38
N ASP A 284 29.42 4.02 0.71
CA ASP A 284 30.69 3.33 0.67
C ASP A 284 30.44 1.81 0.73
N VAL A 285 30.47 1.17 -0.45
CA VAL A 285 30.25 -0.28 -0.59
C VAL A 285 31.42 -0.90 -1.37
N LYS A 286 31.92 -2.04 -0.91
CA LYS A 286 33.02 -2.75 -1.59
C LYS A 286 32.55 -3.51 -2.84
N GLY A 287 31.28 -3.94 -2.87
CA GLY A 287 30.68 -4.59 -4.01
C GLY A 287 30.23 -3.63 -5.11
N THR A 288 29.41 -4.11 -6.03
CA THR A 288 28.87 -3.30 -7.12
C THR A 288 27.60 -2.58 -6.66
N LEU A 289 27.50 -1.26 -6.88
CA LEU A 289 26.28 -0.48 -6.69
C LEU A 289 25.65 -0.19 -8.05
N THR A 290 24.39 -0.61 -8.24
CA THR A 290 23.60 -0.34 -9.42
C THR A 290 22.37 0.46 -9.02
N VAL A 291 22.10 1.57 -9.70
CA VAL A 291 20.88 2.38 -9.47
C VAL A 291 20.00 2.35 -10.70
N ARG A 292 18.69 2.15 -10.50
CA ARG A 292 17.70 1.99 -11.58
C ARG A 292 16.49 2.89 -11.36
N PRO A 293 15.82 3.34 -12.44
CA PRO A 293 14.52 4.00 -12.33
C PRO A 293 13.45 3.05 -11.77
N ALA A 294 12.33 3.61 -11.31
CA ALA A 294 11.19 2.80 -10.87
C ALA A 294 10.60 1.99 -12.03
N TYR A 295 10.13 0.80 -11.68
CA TYR A 295 9.37 -0.08 -12.57
C TYR A 295 7.86 0.13 -12.40
N THR A 296 7.09 -0.29 -13.38
CA THR A 296 5.63 -0.39 -13.36
C THR A 296 5.18 -1.82 -13.10
N GLN A 297 3.88 -2.05 -12.92
CA GLN A 297 3.34 -3.42 -12.83
C GLN A 297 3.66 -4.27 -14.07
N GLU A 298 3.77 -3.63 -15.25
CA GLU A 298 4.13 -4.31 -16.50
C GLU A 298 5.60 -4.68 -16.59
N THR A 299 6.49 -3.95 -15.94
CA THR A 299 7.95 -4.12 -16.04
C THR A 299 8.61 -4.68 -14.80
N MET A 300 7.84 -4.95 -13.72
CA MET A 300 8.38 -5.43 -12.44
C MET A 300 9.12 -6.76 -12.55
N ASP A 301 8.71 -7.64 -13.45
CA ASP A 301 9.41 -8.92 -13.71
C ASP A 301 10.87 -8.70 -14.09
N GLY A 302 11.15 -7.63 -14.83
CA GLY A 302 12.50 -7.24 -15.20
C GLY A 302 13.38 -6.87 -14.00
N PHE A 303 12.81 -6.22 -12.99
CA PHE A 303 13.54 -5.91 -11.75
C PHE A 303 13.77 -7.18 -10.92
N PHE A 304 12.69 -7.93 -10.62
CA PHE A 304 12.81 -9.12 -9.76
C PHE A 304 13.62 -10.26 -10.40
N SER A 305 13.73 -10.30 -11.73
CA SER A 305 14.62 -11.27 -12.40
C SER A 305 16.10 -11.01 -12.15
N GLN A 306 16.47 -9.80 -11.78
CA GLN A 306 17.84 -9.34 -11.62
C GLN A 306 18.33 -9.30 -10.16
N ILE A 307 17.50 -9.70 -9.21
CA ILE A 307 17.85 -9.77 -7.78
C ILE A 307 17.61 -11.18 -7.24
N ASP A 308 18.38 -11.55 -6.26
CA ASP A 308 18.26 -12.83 -5.56
C ASP A 308 17.61 -12.65 -4.20
N VAL A 309 17.89 -11.52 -3.55
CA VAL A 309 17.41 -11.16 -2.21
C VAL A 309 16.81 -9.76 -2.24
N LEU A 310 15.57 -9.62 -1.78
CA LEU A 310 14.94 -8.32 -1.52
C LEU A 310 15.27 -7.84 -0.11
N LEU A 311 15.70 -6.59 0.02
CA LEU A 311 15.89 -5.93 1.31
C LEU A 311 14.64 -5.13 1.66
N PHE A 312 14.02 -5.46 2.79
CA PHE A 312 12.81 -4.80 3.29
C PHE A 312 12.92 -4.48 4.80
N PRO A 313 13.97 -3.73 5.22
CA PRO A 313 14.19 -3.38 6.63
C PRO A 313 13.34 -2.19 7.05
N SER A 314 12.03 -2.27 6.82
CA SER A 314 11.07 -1.20 7.12
C SER A 314 11.08 -0.87 8.61
N GLN A 315 11.18 0.43 8.94
CA GLN A 315 11.29 0.93 10.32
C GLN A 315 9.93 1.25 10.94
N TRP A 316 8.87 0.68 10.40
CA TRP A 316 7.51 0.75 10.93
C TRP A 316 6.73 -0.52 10.60
N LYS A 317 5.65 -0.76 11.32
CA LYS A 317 4.76 -1.89 11.06
C LYS A 317 3.84 -1.55 9.90
N GLU A 318 4.27 -1.89 8.68
CA GLU A 318 3.44 -1.69 7.49
C GLU A 318 2.16 -2.51 7.56
N SER A 319 1.09 -1.98 6.98
CA SER A 319 -0.20 -2.68 6.93
C SER A 319 -0.16 -3.95 6.09
N PHE A 320 0.72 -4.00 5.05
CA PHE A 320 0.80 -5.17 4.16
C PHE A 320 2.20 -5.45 3.62
N GLY A 321 2.81 -4.54 2.84
CA GLY A 321 4.10 -4.76 2.15
C GLY A 321 3.94 -5.54 0.84
N LEU A 322 3.33 -4.91 -0.19
CA LEU A 322 3.15 -5.51 -1.52
C LEU A 322 4.47 -6.06 -2.07
N THR A 323 5.55 -5.28 -1.99
CA THR A 323 6.85 -5.61 -2.56
C THR A 323 7.46 -6.91 -2.02
N VAL A 324 7.20 -7.22 -0.74
CA VAL A 324 7.62 -8.51 -0.13
C VAL A 324 6.99 -9.67 -0.88
N ARG A 325 5.70 -9.62 -1.11
CA ARG A 325 4.96 -10.70 -1.79
C ARG A 325 5.23 -10.75 -3.29
N GLU A 326 5.47 -9.59 -3.91
CA GLU A 326 5.92 -9.50 -5.31
C GLU A 326 7.28 -10.18 -5.51
N ALA A 327 8.18 -10.09 -4.52
CA ALA A 327 9.44 -10.82 -4.49
C ALA A 327 9.21 -12.33 -4.28
N LEU A 328 8.46 -12.70 -3.26
CA LEU A 328 8.21 -14.10 -2.89
C LEU A 328 7.54 -14.89 -4.01
N ILE A 329 6.59 -14.30 -4.77
CA ILE A 329 5.94 -14.99 -5.89
C ILE A 329 6.88 -15.19 -7.08
N ARG A 330 8.00 -14.43 -7.15
CA ARG A 330 9.03 -14.49 -8.19
C ARG A 330 10.29 -15.26 -7.79
N ASP A 331 10.19 -16.05 -6.72
CA ASP A 331 11.30 -16.84 -6.21
C ASP A 331 12.50 -15.95 -5.77
N VAL A 332 12.23 -14.79 -5.19
CA VAL A 332 13.22 -13.92 -4.58
C VAL A 332 13.13 -14.07 -3.08
N TRP A 333 14.27 -14.33 -2.45
CA TRP A 333 14.39 -14.37 -0.99
C TRP A 333 14.16 -12.98 -0.40
N VAL A 334 13.68 -12.90 0.84
CA VAL A 334 13.41 -11.60 1.47
C VAL A 334 14.13 -11.49 2.81
N ILE A 335 14.85 -10.39 3.03
CA ILE A 335 15.25 -9.96 4.38
C ILE A 335 14.27 -8.89 4.81
N SER A 336 13.41 -9.20 5.78
CA SER A 336 12.34 -8.31 6.25
C SER A 336 12.40 -8.09 7.74
N THR A 337 11.92 -6.92 8.18
CA THR A 337 11.64 -6.71 9.60
C THR A 337 10.51 -7.64 10.05
N ASP A 338 10.67 -8.30 11.21
CA ASP A 338 9.72 -9.26 11.78
C ASP A 338 8.56 -8.54 12.48
N VAL A 339 7.83 -7.68 11.75
CA VAL A 339 6.71 -6.92 12.30
C VAL A 339 5.70 -6.50 11.22
N GLY A 340 4.43 -6.41 11.63
CA GLY A 340 3.37 -5.91 10.76
C GLY A 340 2.92 -6.89 9.69
N GLY A 341 2.18 -6.38 8.73
CA GLY A 341 1.64 -7.16 7.63
C GLY A 341 2.69 -7.85 6.74
N PRO A 342 3.88 -7.27 6.48
CA PRO A 342 4.91 -7.92 5.67
C PRO A 342 5.35 -9.28 6.20
N ALA A 343 5.47 -9.43 7.52
CA ALA A 343 5.93 -10.65 8.15
C ALA A 343 4.95 -11.83 8.04
N GLU A 344 3.67 -11.59 7.75
CA GLU A 344 2.65 -12.66 7.72
C GLU A 344 2.88 -13.75 6.66
N ASP A 345 3.57 -13.44 5.57
CA ASP A 345 3.89 -14.40 4.51
C ASP A 345 5.40 -14.73 4.44
N CYS A 346 6.15 -14.28 5.46
CA CYS A 346 7.55 -14.59 5.67
C CYS A 346 7.67 -15.78 6.63
N VAL A 347 8.33 -16.85 6.18
CA VAL A 347 8.69 -18.00 7.02
C VAL A 347 10.19 -17.96 7.19
N ASP A 348 10.63 -17.66 8.42
CA ASP A 348 12.04 -17.49 8.72
C ASP A 348 12.85 -18.73 8.35
N THR A 349 14.03 -18.52 7.78
CA THR A 349 14.94 -19.54 7.25
C THR A 349 14.46 -20.35 6.05
N GLU A 350 13.19 -20.21 5.61
CA GLU A 350 12.64 -20.99 4.50
C GLU A 350 12.37 -20.15 3.24
N ASN A 351 11.82 -18.93 3.38
CA ASN A 351 11.64 -17.99 2.29
C ASN A 351 12.11 -16.57 2.61
N SER A 352 12.57 -16.36 3.83
CA SER A 352 12.99 -15.06 4.36
C SER A 352 14.03 -15.21 5.47
N ALA A 353 14.68 -14.07 5.79
CA ALA A 353 15.35 -13.85 7.05
C ALA A 353 14.62 -12.72 7.79
N LEU A 354 14.12 -12.99 8.97
CA LEU A 354 13.40 -12.03 9.78
C LEU A 354 14.35 -11.34 10.77
N ILE A 355 14.38 -10.01 10.72
CA ILE A 355 15.22 -9.17 11.58
C ILE A 355 14.35 -8.33 12.53
N PRO A 356 14.81 -7.97 13.73
CA PRO A 356 14.04 -7.10 14.61
C PRO A 356 13.87 -5.70 14.04
N LEU A 357 12.79 -5.01 14.43
CA LEU A 357 12.58 -3.60 14.14
C LEU A 357 13.51 -2.76 15.03
N THR A 358 14.65 -2.37 14.47
CA THR A 358 15.70 -1.63 15.17
C THR A 358 16.50 -0.77 14.19
N SER A 359 17.11 0.30 14.69
CA SER A 359 18.09 1.11 13.95
C SER A 359 19.51 0.53 13.97
N ASP A 360 19.73 -0.59 14.67
CA ASP A 360 21.01 -1.30 14.69
C ASP A 360 21.18 -2.10 13.39
N ALA A 361 22.16 -1.71 12.60
CA ALA A 361 22.47 -2.34 11.32
C ALA A 361 23.07 -3.75 11.45
N ALA A 362 23.59 -4.14 12.63
CA ALA A 362 24.24 -5.42 12.84
C ALA A 362 23.35 -6.62 12.47
N PHE A 363 22.06 -6.56 12.80
CA PHE A 363 21.12 -7.63 12.43
C PHE A 363 20.95 -7.77 10.91
N LEU A 364 20.88 -6.63 10.19
CA LEU A 364 20.80 -6.65 8.73
C LEU A 364 22.12 -7.11 8.13
N THR A 365 23.28 -6.66 8.65
CA THR A 365 24.61 -7.11 8.22
C THR A 365 24.72 -8.63 8.31
N SER A 366 24.41 -9.21 9.48
CA SER A 366 24.46 -10.67 9.68
C SER A 366 23.52 -11.42 8.73
N ALA A 367 22.32 -10.91 8.47
CA ALA A 367 21.39 -11.52 7.54
C ALA A 367 21.88 -11.44 6.08
N ILE A 368 22.53 -10.35 5.68
CA ILE A 368 23.17 -10.19 4.36
C ILE A 368 24.32 -11.19 4.22
N GLU A 369 25.24 -11.26 5.19
CA GLU A 369 26.38 -12.19 5.19
C GLU A 369 25.91 -13.65 5.09
N ALA A 370 24.89 -14.02 5.82
CA ALA A 370 24.28 -15.36 5.76
C ALA A 370 23.68 -15.70 4.38
N CYS A 371 23.40 -14.69 3.54
CA CYS A 371 22.93 -14.88 2.19
C CYS A 371 24.07 -15.04 1.16
N MET A 372 25.30 -14.63 1.48
CA MET A 372 26.39 -14.58 0.49
C MET A 372 26.89 -15.96 0.06
N ASP A 373 26.82 -16.94 0.95
CA ASP A 373 27.30 -18.31 0.68
C ASP A 373 26.21 -19.24 0.11
N LYS A 374 24.99 -18.73 -0.17
CA LYS A 374 23.88 -19.53 -0.66
C LYS A 374 23.82 -19.61 -2.19
N ASP A 375 23.43 -20.76 -2.72
CA ASP A 375 23.10 -20.92 -4.14
C ASP A 375 21.66 -20.41 -4.40
N TRP A 376 21.56 -19.22 -4.98
CA TRP A 376 20.29 -18.61 -5.34
C TRP A 376 19.76 -19.00 -6.72
N LYS A 377 20.56 -19.68 -7.55
CA LYS A 377 20.14 -20.08 -8.92
C LYS A 377 19.04 -21.12 -8.89
N SER A 378 19.12 -22.04 -7.94
CA SER A 378 18.15 -23.12 -7.75
C SER A 378 17.00 -22.77 -6.82
N TYR A 379 17.08 -21.62 -6.12
CA TYR A 379 16.10 -21.26 -5.10
C TYR A 379 14.69 -21.11 -5.69
N LYS A 380 13.73 -21.74 -5.00
CA LYS A 380 12.28 -21.63 -5.24
C LYS A 380 11.56 -21.42 -3.92
N ASN A 381 10.69 -20.43 -3.86
CA ASN A 381 9.88 -20.21 -2.66
C ASN A 381 8.89 -21.38 -2.46
N PRO A 382 8.99 -22.14 -1.38
CA PRO A 382 8.11 -23.29 -1.11
C PRO A 382 6.66 -22.87 -0.86
N TYR A 383 6.43 -21.65 -0.40
CA TYR A 383 5.10 -21.11 -0.03
C TYR A 383 4.45 -20.28 -1.14
N LYS A 384 5.03 -20.24 -2.32
CA LYS A 384 4.56 -19.44 -3.46
C LYS A 384 3.08 -19.63 -3.80
N LYS A 385 2.57 -20.87 -3.68
CA LYS A 385 1.16 -21.20 -3.98
C LYS A 385 0.16 -20.68 -2.96
N ALA A 386 0.61 -20.36 -1.75
CA ALA A 386 -0.23 -19.81 -0.69
C ALA A 386 -0.41 -18.28 -0.79
N LEU A 387 0.37 -17.61 -1.65
CA LEU A 387 0.30 -16.17 -1.81
C LEU A 387 -0.99 -15.76 -2.52
N GLN A 388 -1.68 -14.77 -1.96
CA GLN A 388 -2.90 -14.20 -2.53
C GLN A 388 -2.61 -13.53 -3.86
N THR A 389 -3.36 -13.90 -4.91
CA THR A 389 -3.28 -13.24 -6.22
C THR A 389 -4.34 -12.15 -6.35
N VAL A 390 -4.15 -11.21 -7.29
CA VAL A 390 -5.15 -10.18 -7.60
C VAL A 390 -6.49 -10.81 -7.99
N ALA A 391 -6.46 -11.93 -8.73
CA ALA A 391 -7.67 -12.63 -9.14
C ALA A 391 -8.43 -13.20 -7.92
N SER A 392 -7.73 -13.89 -7.01
CA SER A 392 -8.35 -14.45 -5.80
C SER A 392 -8.81 -13.38 -4.81
N GLN A 393 -8.10 -12.24 -4.70
CA GLN A 393 -8.58 -11.09 -3.93
C GLN A 393 -9.88 -10.52 -4.52
N ALA A 394 -9.95 -10.38 -5.85
CA ALA A 394 -11.15 -9.83 -6.51
C ALA A 394 -12.36 -10.77 -6.40
N GLU A 395 -12.15 -12.09 -6.46
CA GLU A 395 -13.20 -13.08 -6.23
C GLU A 395 -13.80 -12.94 -4.83
N GLU A 396 -12.95 -12.94 -3.80
CA GLU A 396 -13.38 -12.74 -2.41
C GLU A 396 -14.07 -11.38 -2.20
N LEU A 397 -13.52 -10.31 -2.78
CA LEU A 397 -14.11 -8.97 -2.70
C LEU A 397 -15.48 -8.92 -3.40
N SER A 398 -15.62 -9.56 -4.57
CA SER A 398 -16.90 -9.65 -5.29
C SER A 398 -17.98 -10.31 -4.42
N ASP A 399 -17.63 -11.37 -3.69
CA ASP A 399 -18.56 -12.03 -2.76
C ASP A 399 -18.98 -11.09 -1.62
N TYR A 400 -18.06 -10.34 -1.04
CA TYR A 400 -18.38 -9.36 -0.01
C TYR A 400 -19.31 -8.26 -0.52
N LEU A 401 -19.01 -7.68 -1.68
CA LEU A 401 -19.79 -6.60 -2.28
C LEU A 401 -21.18 -7.07 -2.69
N THR A 402 -21.30 -8.28 -3.24
CA THR A 402 -22.59 -8.89 -3.61
C THR A 402 -23.47 -9.10 -2.39
N ARG A 403 -22.91 -9.58 -1.28
CA ARG A 403 -23.66 -9.73 -0.02
C ARG A 403 -24.14 -8.39 0.55
N LEU A 404 -23.33 -7.33 0.39
CA LEU A 404 -23.74 -5.99 0.83
C LEU A 404 -24.85 -5.43 -0.07
N ALA A 405 -24.72 -5.50 -1.38
CA ALA A 405 -25.71 -5.01 -2.32
C ALA A 405 -27.09 -5.69 -2.13
N ASN A 406 -27.09 -7.01 -1.87
CA ASN A 406 -28.33 -7.77 -1.70
C ASN A 406 -29.00 -7.58 -0.31
N LYS A 407 -28.32 -6.99 0.69
CA LYS A 407 -28.93 -6.70 2.00
C LYS A 407 -29.97 -5.57 1.97
N VAL A 408 -29.95 -4.74 0.94
CA VAL A 408 -30.89 -3.61 0.78
C VAL A 408 -32.24 -4.06 0.23
N GLU A 409 -32.35 -5.26 -0.33
CA GLU A 409 -33.62 -5.80 -0.91
C GLU A 409 -34.54 -6.41 0.14
N HIS A 410 -34.25 -6.38 1.44
CA HIS A 410 -35.01 -6.88 2.55
C HIS A 410 -35.23 -5.84 3.65
#